data_c281d9a90be7fd22ffc1f90a248ee5b3
#
_entry.id   c281d9a90be7fd22ffc1f90a248ee5b3
#
_cell.length_a   1.000
_cell.length_b   1.000
_cell.length_c   1.000
_cell.angle_alpha   90.00
_cell.angle_beta   90.00
_cell.angle_gamma   90.00
#
_symmetry.space_group_name_H-M   'P 1'
#
loop_
_entity.id
_entity.type
_entity.pdbx_description
1 polymer ?
#
loop_
_entity_poly.entity_id
_entity_poly.type
_entity_poly.pdbx_seq_one_letter_code
_entity_poly.pdbx_strand_id
1 'polypeptide(L)'
;PETAGADDWGHDPETAERDSRGCDQAPDESNNRNRKRAPEKKKRRRFGWLIPAVLLVVFVFSFANFMREFLTYQQAKNEYKELGKYIEVIPEGEEAPSDAEAEESTAEAPEEDEKEQYQYPNLQIDYDGLMATNSEFVGVIYIPVLNLTYPIAQSTGNDKYLHTTFEGTRNASGCIFLDCAASKDFSDSNSFIFGHNMKNGTMFGSLK
;
A
#
# COMPACT_ATOMS: atom_id res chain seq x y z
N PRO A 1 -52.78 3.24 27.90
CA PRO A 1 -53.41 2.17 28.56
C PRO A 1 -52.64 0.89 28.22
N GLU A 2 -51.97 0.33 29.19
CA GLU A 2 -52.42 -0.78 30.03
C GLU A 2 -52.50 -2.10 29.25
N THR A 3 -51.93 -3.18 29.61
CA THR A 3 -51.57 -3.84 30.88
C THR A 3 -50.75 -5.08 30.53
N ALA A 4 -49.65 -5.41 31.13
CA ALA A 4 -49.52 -6.16 32.40
C ALA A 4 -49.86 -7.65 32.30
N GLY A 5 -49.02 -8.43 32.89
CA GLY A 5 -49.23 -9.69 33.51
C GLY A 5 -48.19 -10.75 33.05
N ALA A 6 -47.17 -11.06 33.73
CA ALA A 6 -47.00 -11.65 35.09
C ALA A 6 -47.18 -13.19 35.07
N ASP A 7 -46.04 -13.80 35.49
CA ASP A 7 -45.94 -14.88 36.47
C ASP A 7 -46.53 -16.27 36.15
N ASP A 8 -45.80 -17.31 36.31
CA ASP A 8 -45.89 -18.13 37.51
C ASP A 8 -44.86 -19.29 37.55
N TRP A 9 -44.27 -19.43 38.62
CA TRP A 9 -43.65 -20.32 39.54
C TRP A 9 -44.33 -21.70 39.67
N GLY A 10 -43.54 -22.69 40.02
CA GLY A 10 -44.03 -23.81 40.85
C GLY A 10 -43.30 -25.12 40.49
N HIS A 11 -42.33 -25.46 41.21
CA HIS A 11 -42.23 -26.20 42.46
C HIS A 11 -42.28 -27.73 42.29
N ASP A 12 -41.13 -28.33 42.72
CA ASP A 12 -40.98 -29.67 43.23
C ASP A 12 -42.13 -30.06 44.26
N PRO A 13 -42.30 -31.26 44.76
CA PRO A 13 -41.25 -32.14 45.28
C PRO A 13 -41.48 -33.66 45.23
N GLU A 14 -40.43 -34.44 45.55
CA GLU A 14 -40.28 -35.49 46.54
C GLU A 14 -41.33 -36.60 46.64
N THR A 15 -40.90 -37.82 46.62
CA THR A 15 -40.80 -38.82 47.71
C THR A 15 -40.55 -40.20 47.15
N ALA A 16 -39.49 -40.81 47.48
CA ALA A 16 -39.22 -41.84 48.52
C ALA A 16 -40.17 -43.07 48.52
N GLU A 17 -39.59 -44.19 48.25
CA GLU A 17 -39.62 -45.37 49.18
C GLU A 17 -38.94 -46.59 48.57
N ARG A 18 -37.91 -46.98 49.12
CA ARG A 18 -37.44 -48.15 49.87
C ARG A 18 -38.33 -49.37 49.75
N ASP A 19 -37.84 -50.47 49.21
CA ASP A 19 -37.78 -51.72 49.99
C ASP A 19 -36.81 -52.78 49.38
N SER A 20 -36.20 -53.38 50.24
CA SER A 20 -35.26 -54.34 50.63
C SER A 20 -35.49 -55.78 50.12
N ARG A 21 -34.40 -56.53 50.21
CA ARG A 21 -34.24 -57.99 50.38
C ARG A 21 -34.00 -58.73 49.07
N GLY A 22 -32.98 -59.49 48.89
CA GLY A 22 -32.07 -60.13 49.82
C GLY A 22 -31.19 -61.12 49.07
N CYS A 23 -30.08 -61.38 49.69
CA CYS A 23 -29.33 -62.63 49.80
C CYS A 23 -28.69 -63.28 48.56
N ASP A 24 -27.34 -63.22 48.64
CA ASP A 24 -26.41 -64.39 48.59
C ASP A 24 -26.34 -65.23 47.33
N GLN A 25 -25.23 -65.10 46.68
CA GLN A 25 -24.22 -66.19 46.55
C GLN A 25 -23.06 -65.78 45.63
N ALA A 26 -21.86 -65.56 46.16
CA ALA A 26 -20.64 -65.90 45.50
C ALA A 26 -20.32 -67.38 45.90
N PRO A 27 -19.41 -68.08 45.26
CA PRO A 27 -18.39 -67.72 44.28
C PRO A 27 -18.32 -68.65 43.07
N ASP A 28 -17.65 -68.33 42.01
CA ASP A 28 -16.70 -69.29 41.44
C ASP A 28 -15.60 -68.54 40.69
N GLU A 29 -14.44 -68.60 41.28
CA GLU A 29 -13.16 -68.43 40.61
C GLU A 29 -13.00 -69.52 39.58
N SER A 30 -12.70 -69.15 38.38
CA SER A 30 -11.82 -69.81 37.41
C SER A 30 -12.35 -69.70 35.97
N ASN A 31 -11.92 -68.70 35.29
CA ASN A 31 -11.41 -68.94 33.96
C ASN A 31 -10.82 -67.62 33.34
N ASN A 32 -9.72 -67.22 33.93
CA ASN A 32 -8.83 -66.29 33.28
C ASN A 32 -8.08 -67.02 32.19
N ARG A 33 -8.64 -67.12 31.00
CA ARG A 33 -7.90 -67.56 29.81
C ARG A 33 -7.96 -66.49 28.73
N ASN A 34 -6.84 -65.72 28.72
CA ASN A 34 -6.18 -65.28 27.53
C ASN A 34 -7.08 -64.82 26.38
N ARG A 35 -7.80 -63.71 26.55
CA ARG A 35 -8.19 -62.90 25.42
C ARG A 35 -6.97 -62.03 25.00
N LYS A 36 -6.13 -62.58 24.09
CA LYS A 36 -5.21 -61.85 23.32
C LYS A 36 -5.99 -60.68 22.64
N ARG A 37 -5.84 -59.49 23.18
CA ARG A 37 -6.35 -58.27 22.54
C ARG A 37 -5.65 -58.23 21.16
N ALA A 38 -6.44 -58.44 20.13
CA ALA A 38 -5.98 -58.20 18.76
C ALA A 38 -5.43 -56.77 18.70
N PRO A 39 -4.26 -56.55 18.04
CA PRO A 39 -3.75 -55.20 17.93
C PRO A 39 -4.74 -54.35 17.14
N GLU A 40 -5.30 -53.34 17.78
CA GLU A 40 -6.04 -52.28 17.08
C GLU A 40 -5.16 -51.76 15.97
N LYS A 41 -5.51 -52.10 14.75
CA LYS A 41 -4.90 -51.51 13.55
C LYS A 41 -5.20 -50.01 13.61
N LYS A 42 -4.25 -49.21 14.14
CA LYS A 42 -4.25 -47.75 14.04
C LYS A 42 -4.45 -47.45 12.56
N LYS A 43 -5.69 -47.05 12.20
CA LYS A 43 -5.95 -46.46 10.89
C LYS A 43 -5.01 -45.26 10.78
N ARG A 44 -3.87 -45.47 10.12
CA ARG A 44 -2.94 -44.37 9.78
C ARG A 44 -3.78 -43.37 9.06
N ARG A 45 -3.99 -42.22 9.69
CA ARG A 45 -4.60 -41.02 9.09
C ARG A 45 -3.76 -40.60 7.91
N ARG A 46 -4.02 -41.19 6.74
CA ARG A 46 -3.33 -40.90 5.45
C ARG A 46 -3.60 -39.46 4.97
N PHE A 47 -4.48 -38.75 5.68
CA PHE A 47 -4.89 -37.37 5.37
C PHE A 47 -4.11 -36.30 6.16
N GLY A 48 -3.32 -36.67 7.17
CA GLY A 48 -2.64 -35.69 8.01
C GLY A 48 -1.60 -34.83 7.30
N TRP A 49 -1.06 -35.28 6.17
CA TRP A 49 -0.07 -34.54 5.41
C TRP A 49 -0.69 -33.59 4.35
N LEU A 50 -1.96 -33.81 3.99
CA LEU A 50 -2.65 -32.94 3.02
C LEU A 50 -2.84 -31.52 3.55
N ILE A 51 -3.13 -31.38 4.85
CA ILE A 51 -3.29 -30.06 5.49
C ILE A 51 -2.01 -29.24 5.36
N PRO A 52 -0.82 -29.73 5.79
CA PRO A 52 0.42 -28.95 5.62
C PRO A 52 0.79 -28.77 4.14
N ALA A 53 0.47 -29.69 3.25
CA ALA A 53 0.70 -29.54 1.82
C ALA A 53 -0.16 -28.40 1.23
N VAL A 54 -1.45 -28.33 1.56
CA VAL A 54 -2.33 -27.23 1.14
C VAL A 54 -1.87 -25.90 1.71
N LEU A 55 -1.50 -25.85 2.99
CA LEU A 55 -0.97 -24.66 3.62
C LEU A 55 0.32 -24.17 2.94
N LEU A 56 1.19 -25.09 2.55
CA LEU A 56 2.41 -24.76 1.83
C LEU A 56 2.11 -24.18 0.45
N VAL A 57 1.17 -24.75 -0.30
CA VAL A 57 0.74 -24.21 -1.60
C VAL A 57 0.17 -22.81 -1.44
N VAL A 58 -0.72 -22.59 -0.47
CA VAL A 58 -1.29 -21.26 -0.17
C VAL A 58 -0.19 -20.29 0.22
N PHE A 59 0.75 -20.70 1.06
CA PHE A 59 1.89 -19.87 1.45
C PHE A 59 2.75 -19.48 0.26
N VAL A 60 3.13 -20.44 -0.59
CA VAL A 60 3.95 -20.17 -1.78
C VAL A 60 3.23 -19.22 -2.74
N PHE A 61 1.93 -19.44 -2.96
CA PHE A 61 1.13 -18.54 -3.80
C PHE A 61 1.04 -17.12 -3.22
N SER A 62 0.76 -17.00 -1.92
CA SER A 62 0.71 -15.71 -1.23
C SER A 62 2.07 -15.00 -1.25
N PHE A 63 3.15 -15.75 -1.00
CA PHE A 63 4.52 -15.24 -1.05
C PHE A 63 4.91 -14.76 -2.45
N ALA A 64 4.55 -15.52 -3.49
CA ALA A 64 4.81 -15.12 -4.87
C ALA A 64 4.09 -13.82 -5.25
N ASN A 65 2.82 -13.65 -4.84
CA ASN A 65 2.08 -12.41 -5.04
C ASN A 65 2.70 -11.24 -4.25
N PHE A 66 3.09 -11.47 -3.00
CA PHE A 66 3.79 -10.47 -2.20
C PHE A 66 5.12 -10.04 -2.85
N MET A 67 5.91 -11.01 -3.33
CA MET A 67 7.18 -10.70 -4.01
C MET A 67 6.97 -9.92 -5.30
N ARG A 68 5.95 -10.23 -6.09
CA ARG A 68 5.62 -9.45 -7.29
C ARG A 68 5.35 -7.99 -6.93
N GLU A 69 4.50 -7.76 -5.94
CA GLU A 69 4.16 -6.40 -5.49
C GLU A 69 5.39 -5.67 -4.97
N PHE A 70 6.18 -6.33 -4.13
CA PHE A 70 7.42 -5.76 -3.60
C PHE A 70 8.43 -5.38 -4.69
N LEU A 71 8.64 -6.24 -5.69
CA LEU A 71 9.54 -5.94 -6.81
C LEU A 71 9.02 -4.77 -7.66
N THR A 72 7.72 -4.68 -7.88
CA THR A 72 7.10 -3.58 -8.59
C THR A 72 7.36 -2.23 -7.88
N TYR A 73 7.25 -2.19 -6.55
CA TYR A 73 7.61 -1.00 -5.76
C TYR A 73 9.08 -0.61 -5.87
N GLN A 74 9.97 -1.60 -5.82
CA GLN A 74 11.41 -1.34 -5.96
C GLN A 74 11.76 -0.82 -7.35
N GLN A 75 11.13 -1.34 -8.37
CA GLN A 75 11.32 -0.88 -9.74
C GLN A 75 10.95 0.60 -9.91
N ALA A 76 9.78 1.02 -9.44
CA ALA A 76 9.37 2.43 -9.47
C ALA A 76 10.36 3.33 -8.71
N LYS A 77 10.79 2.92 -7.53
CA LYS A 77 11.76 3.68 -6.74
C LYS A 77 13.09 3.87 -7.48
N ASN A 78 13.57 2.84 -8.16
CA ASN A 78 14.81 2.91 -8.92
C ASN A 78 14.65 3.82 -10.15
N GLU A 79 13.53 3.71 -10.88
CA GLU A 79 13.21 4.58 -12.00
C GLU A 79 13.23 6.06 -11.59
N TYR A 80 12.52 6.45 -10.54
CA TYR A 80 12.52 7.84 -10.07
C TYR A 80 13.87 8.30 -9.52
N LYS A 81 14.69 7.40 -9.01
CA LYS A 81 16.06 7.72 -8.63
C LYS A 81 16.94 8.00 -9.86
N GLU A 82 16.74 7.24 -10.94
CA GLU A 82 17.44 7.47 -12.21
C GLU A 82 16.97 8.75 -12.89
N LEU A 83 15.69 9.07 -12.81
CA LEU A 83 15.16 10.36 -13.30
C LEU A 83 15.72 11.56 -12.53
N GLY A 84 16.17 11.36 -11.30
CA GLY A 84 16.86 12.38 -10.51
C GLY A 84 18.14 12.93 -11.17
N LYS A 85 18.78 12.20 -12.10
CA LYS A 85 19.93 12.68 -12.88
C LYS A 85 19.59 13.84 -13.83
N TYR A 86 18.31 13.96 -14.23
CA TYR A 86 17.82 15.04 -15.08
C TYR A 86 17.40 16.28 -14.30
N ILE A 87 17.40 16.20 -12.95
CA ILE A 87 16.94 17.28 -12.08
C ILE A 87 17.96 17.42 -10.96
N GLU A 88 18.92 18.33 -11.16
CA GLU A 88 19.98 18.58 -10.19
C GLU A 88 19.66 19.83 -9.37
N VAL A 89 19.70 19.69 -8.05
CA VAL A 89 19.57 20.80 -7.11
C VAL A 89 20.99 21.33 -6.86
N ILE A 90 21.30 22.52 -7.35
CA ILE A 90 22.60 23.16 -7.14
C ILE A 90 22.60 23.75 -5.72
N PRO A 91 23.52 23.34 -4.81
CA PRO A 91 23.62 23.94 -3.48
C PRO A 91 23.99 25.43 -3.59
N GLU A 92 23.45 26.24 -2.68
CA GLU A 92 23.76 27.68 -2.61
C GLU A 92 25.28 27.90 -2.49
N GLY A 93 25.88 28.55 -3.50
CA GLY A 93 27.30 28.93 -3.50
C GLY A 93 28.11 28.53 -4.75
N GLU A 94 27.56 27.73 -5.65
CA GLU A 94 28.17 27.48 -6.96
C GLU A 94 27.35 28.18 -8.06
N GLU A 95 27.98 29.16 -8.73
CA GLU A 95 27.38 29.83 -9.88
C GLU A 95 27.21 28.83 -11.03
N ALA A 96 25.99 28.67 -11.50
CA ALA A 96 25.71 27.89 -12.71
C ALA A 96 26.45 28.48 -13.91
N PRO A 97 27.00 27.67 -14.82
CA PRO A 97 27.58 28.18 -16.04
C PRO A 97 26.51 28.90 -16.85
N SER A 98 26.68 30.20 -16.98
CA SER A 98 25.79 31.11 -17.68
C SER A 98 26.01 30.96 -19.20
N ASP A 99 25.18 30.16 -19.84
CA ASP A 99 25.01 30.18 -21.30
C ASP A 99 23.51 30.38 -21.61
N ALA A 100 23.03 31.58 -21.34
CA ALA A 100 21.81 32.09 -21.95
C ALA A 100 21.89 33.63 -21.98
N GLU A 101 22.14 34.19 -23.13
CA GLU A 101 21.96 35.62 -23.43
C GLU A 101 20.46 35.94 -23.23
N ALA A 102 20.13 36.56 -22.09
CA ALA A 102 18.80 37.11 -21.86
C ALA A 102 18.75 38.49 -22.50
N GLU A 103 17.92 38.66 -23.53
CA GLU A 103 17.56 39.97 -24.08
C GLU A 103 16.89 40.85 -23.01
N GLU A 104 17.53 41.97 -22.72
CA GLU A 104 17.16 43.02 -21.81
C GLU A 104 15.86 43.69 -22.29
N SER A 105 14.70 43.36 -21.65
CA SER A 105 13.48 44.13 -21.81
C SER A 105 13.30 45.05 -20.61
N THR A 106 13.65 46.31 -20.84
CA THR A 106 13.43 47.44 -19.93
C THR A 106 11.92 47.70 -19.73
N ALA A 107 11.38 47.43 -18.57
CA ALA A 107 10.10 48.00 -18.13
C ALA A 107 10.25 48.52 -16.70
N GLU A 108 9.91 49.81 -16.56
CA GLU A 108 9.98 50.63 -15.37
C GLU A 108 9.27 50.03 -14.16
N ALA A 109 9.89 50.19 -12.97
CA ALA A 109 9.43 49.71 -11.67
C ALA A 109 8.28 50.53 -11.10
N PRO A 110 7.34 49.94 -10.37
CA PRO A 110 6.61 50.59 -9.26
C PRO A 110 7.08 50.01 -7.91
N GLU A 111 7.41 50.94 -7.07
CA GLU A 111 7.46 51.03 -5.60
C GLU A 111 7.63 49.75 -4.75
N GLU A 112 8.65 49.82 -3.91
CA GLU A 112 9.12 48.87 -2.92
C GLU A 112 8.09 48.59 -1.82
N ASP A 113 7.31 47.52 -1.95
CA ASP A 113 6.83 46.78 -0.80
C ASP A 113 7.89 45.70 -0.48
N GLU A 114 8.24 45.52 0.77
CA GLU A 114 9.15 44.45 1.28
C GLU A 114 8.67 43.08 0.79
N LYS A 115 9.02 42.72 -0.43
CA LYS A 115 8.85 41.37 -0.94
C LYS A 115 9.87 40.55 -0.20
N GLU A 116 9.43 39.67 0.71
CA GLU A 116 10.22 38.51 1.10
C GLU A 116 10.83 37.96 -0.18
N GLN A 117 12.14 38.10 -0.30
CA GLN A 117 12.89 37.62 -1.46
C GLN A 117 12.86 36.10 -1.37
N TYR A 118 11.85 35.50 -1.97
CA TYR A 118 11.81 34.06 -2.16
C TYR A 118 13.00 33.67 -3.04
N GLN A 119 14.04 33.17 -2.41
CA GLN A 119 15.18 32.62 -3.10
C GLN A 119 14.75 31.27 -3.65
N TYR A 120 14.48 31.23 -4.95
CA TYR A 120 14.20 29.97 -5.63
C TYR A 120 15.48 29.15 -5.64
N PRO A 121 15.45 27.87 -5.24
CA PRO A 121 16.61 27.02 -5.34
C PRO A 121 17.02 26.92 -6.81
N ASN A 122 18.32 27.01 -7.08
CA ASN A 122 18.86 26.76 -8.41
C ASN A 122 18.60 25.30 -8.79
N LEU A 123 17.59 25.08 -9.62
CA LEU A 123 17.30 23.78 -10.23
C LEU A 123 17.85 23.77 -11.63
N GLN A 124 18.78 22.90 -11.90
CA GLN A 124 19.20 22.59 -13.27
C GLN A 124 18.36 21.41 -13.76
N ILE A 125 17.56 21.64 -14.79
CA ILE A 125 16.64 20.65 -15.34
C ILE A 125 17.05 20.37 -16.79
N ASP A 126 17.37 19.11 -17.08
CA ASP A 126 17.55 18.62 -18.45
C ASP A 126 16.18 18.33 -19.09
N TYR A 127 15.59 19.37 -19.67
CA TYR A 127 14.29 19.29 -20.34
C TYR A 127 14.32 18.34 -21.53
N ASP A 128 15.40 18.36 -22.31
CA ASP A 128 15.53 17.52 -23.49
C ASP A 128 15.60 16.04 -23.11
N GLY A 129 16.34 15.70 -22.06
CA GLY A 129 16.42 14.34 -21.54
C GLY A 129 15.08 13.84 -20.98
N LEU A 130 14.34 14.68 -20.27
CA LEU A 130 13.00 14.35 -19.77
C LEU A 130 11.99 14.22 -20.91
N MET A 131 12.00 15.10 -21.91
CA MET A 131 11.14 15.03 -23.09
C MET A 131 11.47 13.82 -23.97
N ALA A 132 12.75 13.46 -24.08
CA ALA A 132 13.15 12.24 -24.80
C ALA A 132 12.66 10.97 -24.10
N THR A 133 12.61 10.99 -22.75
CA THR A 133 12.11 9.87 -21.94
C THR A 133 10.58 9.79 -22.01
N ASN A 134 9.89 10.93 -21.93
CA ASN A 134 8.43 11.00 -22.01
C ASN A 134 7.98 12.30 -22.70
N SER A 135 7.45 12.18 -23.93
CA SER A 135 6.95 13.30 -24.72
C SER A 135 5.72 14.01 -24.11
N GLU A 136 5.11 13.44 -23.07
CA GLU A 136 4.02 14.03 -22.30
C GLU A 136 4.51 14.78 -21.04
N PHE A 137 5.82 14.98 -20.91
CA PHE A 137 6.42 15.80 -19.86
C PHE A 137 5.96 17.26 -19.99
N VAL A 138 5.59 17.88 -18.86
CA VAL A 138 5.12 19.28 -18.82
C VAL A 138 5.85 20.14 -17.79
N GLY A 139 6.58 19.57 -16.85
CA GLY A 139 7.28 20.31 -15.82
C GLY A 139 7.80 19.46 -14.68
N VAL A 140 8.36 20.11 -13.67
CA VAL A 140 8.89 19.47 -12.47
C VAL A 140 8.22 20.06 -11.24
N ILE A 141 7.80 19.22 -10.31
CA ILE A 141 7.40 19.65 -8.97
C ILE A 141 8.58 19.48 -8.01
N TYR A 142 8.90 20.54 -7.29
CA TYR A 142 9.97 20.56 -6.28
C TYR A 142 9.45 21.16 -4.98
N ILE A 143 9.51 20.38 -3.90
CA ILE A 143 9.13 20.80 -2.54
C ILE A 143 10.28 20.46 -1.60
N PRO A 144 11.21 21.41 -1.36
CA PRO A 144 12.46 21.14 -0.61
C PRO A 144 12.23 20.64 0.81
N VAL A 145 11.26 21.20 1.51
CA VAL A 145 10.92 20.81 2.89
C VAL A 145 10.55 19.33 3.02
N LEU A 146 10.02 18.74 1.94
CA LEU A 146 9.62 17.33 1.89
C LEU A 146 10.61 16.46 1.15
N ASN A 147 11.71 17.05 0.66
CA ASN A 147 12.65 16.38 -0.25
C ASN A 147 11.93 15.67 -1.41
N LEU A 148 10.95 16.40 -1.99
CA LEU A 148 10.08 15.88 -3.05
C LEU A 148 10.46 16.55 -4.36
N THR A 149 10.92 15.75 -5.33
CA THR A 149 11.29 16.19 -6.67
C THR A 149 10.81 15.15 -7.67
N TYR A 150 9.86 15.52 -8.52
CA TYR A 150 9.30 14.61 -9.52
C TYR A 150 9.02 15.34 -10.84
N PRO A 151 9.25 14.70 -11.99
CA PRO A 151 8.72 15.18 -13.26
C PRO A 151 7.20 15.03 -13.28
N ILE A 152 6.54 15.98 -13.93
CA ILE A 152 5.09 16.02 -14.13
C ILE A 152 4.81 15.68 -15.59
N ALA A 153 3.92 14.75 -15.82
CA ALA A 153 3.41 14.41 -17.15
C ALA A 153 1.95 14.84 -17.32
N GLN A 154 1.48 15.03 -18.54
CA GLN A 154 0.07 15.26 -18.83
C GLN A 154 -0.36 14.44 -20.04
N SER A 155 -1.37 13.61 -19.87
CA SER A 155 -1.99 12.81 -20.93
C SER A 155 -3.36 13.39 -21.32
N THR A 156 -3.95 12.81 -22.38
CA THR A 156 -5.31 13.16 -22.84
C THR A 156 -6.42 12.74 -21.84
N GLY A 157 -6.07 11.98 -20.81
CA GLY A 157 -6.99 11.53 -19.75
C GLY A 157 -6.24 11.24 -18.46
N ASN A 158 -6.97 11.28 -17.32
CA ASN A 158 -6.38 11.15 -16.00
C ASN A 158 -6.08 9.70 -15.56
N ASP A 159 -6.51 8.69 -16.34
CA ASP A 159 -6.37 7.27 -15.93
C ASP A 159 -4.98 6.70 -16.23
N LYS A 160 -4.31 7.16 -17.29
CA LYS A 160 -3.03 6.61 -17.74
C LYS A 160 -1.98 6.57 -16.63
N TYR A 161 -1.75 7.72 -16.01
CA TYR A 161 -0.68 7.90 -15.02
C TYR A 161 -1.05 7.45 -13.61
N LEU A 162 -2.29 6.99 -13.38
CA LEU A 162 -2.63 6.29 -12.15
C LEU A 162 -1.91 4.94 -12.03
N HIS A 163 -1.56 4.32 -13.16
CA HIS A 163 -1.00 2.97 -13.17
C HIS A 163 0.22 2.82 -14.10
N THR A 164 0.79 3.94 -14.54
CA THR A 164 1.93 3.97 -15.44
C THR A 164 2.94 5.00 -14.90
N THR A 165 4.19 4.59 -14.77
CA THR A 165 5.29 5.46 -14.35
C THR A 165 5.62 6.50 -15.42
N PHE A 166 6.52 7.41 -15.12
CA PHE A 166 6.97 8.43 -16.07
C PHE A 166 7.61 7.82 -17.32
N GLU A 167 8.36 6.73 -17.19
CA GLU A 167 8.99 6.01 -18.32
C GLU A 167 8.01 5.10 -19.09
N GLY A 168 6.73 5.06 -18.69
CA GLY A 168 5.71 4.27 -19.38
C GLY A 168 5.57 2.84 -18.87
N THR A 169 6.22 2.47 -17.76
CA THR A 169 6.10 1.14 -17.16
C THR A 169 4.83 1.03 -16.34
N ARG A 170 4.07 -0.06 -16.49
CA ARG A 170 2.89 -0.32 -15.67
C ARG A 170 3.30 -0.59 -14.22
N ASN A 171 2.85 0.26 -13.30
CA ASN A 171 3.22 0.20 -11.89
C ASN A 171 2.13 0.82 -11.01
N ALA A 172 1.90 0.24 -9.82
CA ALA A 172 0.93 0.74 -8.85
C ALA A 172 1.28 2.11 -8.25
N SER A 173 2.54 2.56 -8.36
CA SER A 173 2.96 3.90 -7.92
C SER A 173 2.51 5.00 -8.86
N GLY A 174 2.21 4.67 -10.11
CA GLY A 174 1.86 5.66 -11.13
C GLY A 174 2.93 6.70 -11.37
N CYS A 175 2.51 7.87 -11.83
CA CYS A 175 3.32 9.07 -12.02
C CYS A 175 2.68 10.25 -11.30
N ILE A 176 3.44 11.33 -11.13
CA ILE A 176 2.86 12.65 -10.80
C ILE A 176 2.39 13.26 -12.13
N PHE A 177 1.15 13.67 -12.21
CA PHE A 177 0.58 14.15 -13.46
C PHE A 177 -0.37 15.34 -13.28
N LEU A 178 -0.41 16.20 -14.28
CA LEU A 178 -1.31 17.33 -14.38
C LEU A 178 -2.67 16.87 -14.89
N ASP A 179 -3.75 17.48 -14.40
CA ASP A 179 -5.10 17.25 -14.90
C ASP A 179 -5.15 17.41 -16.42
N CYS A 180 -5.79 16.46 -17.09
CA CYS A 180 -5.91 16.47 -18.55
C CYS A 180 -6.68 17.69 -19.10
N ALA A 181 -7.50 18.35 -18.27
CA ALA A 181 -8.24 19.56 -18.63
C ALA A 181 -7.44 20.84 -18.38
N ALA A 182 -6.31 20.78 -17.67
CA ALA A 182 -5.48 21.93 -17.36
C ALA A 182 -4.58 22.34 -18.53
N SER A 183 -4.22 23.61 -18.56
CA SER A 183 -3.24 24.13 -19.53
C SER A 183 -1.83 23.63 -19.20
N LYS A 184 -1.08 23.16 -20.21
CA LYS A 184 0.25 22.59 -20.05
C LYS A 184 1.30 23.58 -19.54
N ASP A 185 1.09 24.84 -19.76
CA ASP A 185 1.94 25.97 -19.37
C ASP A 185 1.60 26.52 -17.99
N PHE A 186 0.67 25.85 -17.26
CA PHE A 186 0.19 26.26 -15.94
C PHE A 186 -0.41 27.68 -15.91
N SER A 187 -0.91 28.19 -17.02
CA SER A 187 -1.52 29.53 -17.15
C SER A 187 -2.93 29.61 -16.53
N ASP A 188 -3.53 28.50 -16.15
CA ASP A 188 -4.82 28.48 -15.48
C ASP A 188 -4.75 29.08 -14.08
N SER A 189 -5.86 29.68 -13.61
CA SER A 189 -5.95 30.21 -12.25
C SER A 189 -5.72 29.14 -11.16
N ASN A 190 -5.99 27.87 -11.47
CA ASN A 190 -5.76 26.71 -10.62
C ASN A 190 -5.37 25.51 -11.47
N SER A 191 -4.27 24.89 -11.14
CA SER A 191 -3.82 23.64 -11.78
C SER A 191 -3.84 22.50 -10.76
N PHE A 192 -4.50 21.39 -11.11
CA PHE A 192 -4.55 20.21 -10.26
C PHE A 192 -3.47 19.22 -10.67
N ILE A 193 -2.60 18.89 -9.72
CA ILE A 193 -1.55 17.89 -9.90
C ILE A 193 -1.90 16.69 -9.04
N PHE A 194 -1.94 15.51 -9.65
CA PHE A 194 -2.29 14.25 -9.01
C PHE A 194 -1.07 13.39 -8.77
N GLY A 195 -1.12 12.59 -7.73
CA GLY A 195 -0.11 11.60 -7.40
C GLY A 195 -0.58 10.69 -6.29
N HIS A 196 -0.10 9.44 -6.30
CA HIS A 196 -0.47 8.48 -5.27
C HIS A 196 0.08 8.85 -3.90
N ASN A 197 -0.74 8.66 -2.85
CA ASN A 197 -0.31 8.72 -1.46
C ASN A 197 0.27 7.36 -1.04
N MET A 198 1.56 7.14 -1.34
CA MET A 198 2.24 5.88 -1.10
C MET A 198 2.65 5.70 0.37
N LYS A 199 2.43 4.50 0.93
CA LYS A 199 2.79 4.19 2.33
C LYS A 199 4.30 4.24 2.60
N ASN A 200 5.11 4.05 1.57
CA ASN A 200 6.59 4.11 1.65
C ASN A 200 7.14 5.54 1.54
N GLY A 201 6.28 6.57 1.52
CA GLY A 201 6.65 7.97 1.45
C GLY A 201 7.05 8.47 0.05
N THR A 202 6.97 7.63 -0.99
CA THR A 202 7.19 8.07 -2.38
C THR A 202 5.94 8.76 -2.94
N MET A 203 6.06 9.38 -4.09
CA MET A 203 5.03 10.23 -4.70
C MET A 203 4.55 11.28 -3.69
N PHE A 204 3.25 11.45 -3.50
CA PHE A 204 2.69 12.36 -2.50
C PHE A 204 2.54 11.73 -1.11
N GLY A 205 3.17 10.58 -0.86
CA GLY A 205 3.18 9.93 0.44
C GLY A 205 3.83 10.74 1.56
N SER A 206 4.70 11.68 1.23
CA SER A 206 5.37 12.60 2.17
C SER A 206 4.55 13.85 2.52
N LEU A 207 3.41 14.10 1.85
CA LEU A 207 2.53 15.25 2.12
C LEU A 207 1.63 15.08 3.36
N LYS A 208 1.95 14.17 4.26
CA LYS A 208 1.16 13.87 5.47
C LYS A 208 1.59 14.72 6.65
#